data_eb9c2f586ba7781d48c1b10b3b45959f
#
_entry.id   eb9c2f586ba7781d48c1b10b3b45959f
#
_cell.length_a   1.000
_cell.length_b   1.000
_cell.length_c   1.000
_cell.angle_alpha   90.00
_cell.angle_beta   90.00
_cell.angle_gamma   90.00
#
_symmetry.space_group_name_H-M   'P 1'
#
loop_
_entity.id
_entity.type
_entity.pdbx_description
1 polymer ?
#
loop_
_entity_poly.entity_id
_entity_poly.type
_entity_poly.pdbx_seq_one_letter_code
_entity_poly.pdbx_strand_id
1 'polypeptide(L)'
;MSFRMNRRRFMQSTSSALAVGALSSVAGRASAQLPGELRVMVGGGDWGKANIEAYVKPFEAETGIKVQTITDDILLAQMELMAQTKNATVDVVVIGIGDIGAAVRKELVEKIDYSIYKKDELDGISAAFKHHYAIASSVYSFNMVYNTKAYPPNKPRPTSWSEFWDTEKFPGLRVMRSGDSGEGPWEEALLADGVPADKLYPLDIDRVFASLDKIKPHVRKWWAAGSEIQQILHDGAADLAHSFDGRAQLLIDQGAPVEINRNQAKLTFDYWVISKGSPNAENAQKFLEFATRAKNQAKFSQLFSLGPSNLNAFKLIPDDIARKLASHPDYKANSIPRNAQWYSEVGTDGLTNQQRFAERWKEWSL
;
A
#
# COMPACT_ATOMS: atom_id res chain seq x y z
N MET A 1 61.89 15.41 -22.13
CA MET A 1 62.55 15.31 -20.79
C MET A 1 61.47 14.95 -19.77
N SER A 2 61.49 13.68 -19.34
CA SER A 2 60.50 13.11 -18.40
C SER A 2 61.02 13.24 -16.97
N PHE A 3 60.31 13.90 -16.11
CA PHE A 3 60.61 13.92 -14.65
C PHE A 3 59.71 12.89 -13.94
N ARG A 4 60.27 11.72 -13.66
CA ARG A 4 59.70 10.75 -12.73
C ARG A 4 60.02 11.21 -11.28
N MET A 5 59.01 11.55 -10.53
CA MET A 5 59.13 11.81 -9.08
C MET A 5 58.99 10.53 -8.28
N ASN A 6 60.03 10.17 -7.53
CA ASN A 6 60.24 8.93 -6.82
C ASN A 6 59.55 8.96 -5.43
N ARG A 7 58.70 7.94 -5.14
CA ARG A 7 57.89 7.78 -3.91
C ARG A 7 58.68 7.69 -2.57
N ARG A 8 60.01 7.79 -2.60
CA ARG A 8 60.88 7.61 -1.42
C ARG A 8 61.31 8.94 -0.76
N ARG A 9 60.95 10.12 -1.25
CA ARG A 9 61.34 11.41 -0.67
C ARG A 9 60.24 12.17 0.07
N PHE A 10 59.09 11.52 0.29
CA PHE A 10 58.01 12.17 1.06
C PHE A 10 57.93 11.72 2.54
N MET A 11 58.89 10.97 3.03
CA MET A 11 58.86 10.44 4.39
C MET A 11 60.10 10.84 5.23
N GLN A 12 60.66 12.01 5.03
CA GLN A 12 61.70 12.54 5.95
C GLN A 12 61.63 14.05 6.02
N SER A 13 60.74 14.58 6.80
CA SER A 13 60.83 15.83 7.58
C SER A 13 59.49 16.13 8.22
N THR A 14 59.33 15.84 9.44
CA THR A 14 59.26 16.80 10.57
C THR A 14 58.93 16.04 11.84
N SER A 15 59.92 16.04 12.71
CA SER A 15 59.77 15.70 14.13
C SER A 15 59.31 16.98 14.86
N SER A 16 58.49 16.72 15.92
CA SER A 16 58.32 17.59 17.09
C SER A 16 57.33 18.75 17.00
N ALA A 17 56.09 18.47 17.46
CA ALA A 17 55.40 19.33 18.42
C ALA A 17 54.35 18.51 19.17
N LEU A 18 54.53 18.36 20.45
CA LEU A 18 53.57 17.87 21.43
C LEU A 18 52.35 18.82 21.42
N ALA A 19 51.15 18.26 21.19
CA ALA A 19 49.89 18.84 21.62
C ALA A 19 48.99 17.74 22.13
N VAL A 20 48.77 17.80 23.42
CA VAL A 20 47.80 17.08 24.22
C VAL A 20 46.40 17.38 23.73
N GLY A 21 45.56 16.35 23.66
CA GLY A 21 44.14 16.51 23.88
C GLY A 21 43.25 16.49 22.65
N ALA A 22 42.53 15.49 22.54
CA ALA A 22 41.11 15.30 22.34
C ALA A 22 40.85 14.03 21.53
N LEU A 23 40.64 12.96 22.25
CA LEU A 23 39.81 11.87 21.83
C LEU A 23 38.41 12.46 21.55
N SER A 24 38.20 13.04 20.39
CA SER A 24 36.87 13.31 19.87
C SER A 24 36.31 11.96 19.44
N SER A 25 35.55 11.35 20.34
CA SER A 25 34.56 10.33 20.05
C SER A 25 33.83 10.72 18.76
N VAL A 26 33.97 9.90 17.74
CA VAL A 26 32.99 9.85 16.64
C VAL A 26 31.73 9.23 17.25
N ALA A 27 31.07 10.01 18.12
CA ALA A 27 29.68 9.81 18.41
C ALA A 27 28.97 10.07 17.09
N GLY A 28 28.39 9.00 16.52
CA GLY A 28 27.51 9.12 15.40
C GLY A 28 26.59 10.31 15.68
N ARG A 29 26.60 11.30 14.81
CA ARG A 29 25.60 12.37 14.83
C ARG A 29 24.25 11.69 14.67
N ALA A 30 23.61 11.34 15.80
CA ALA A 30 22.17 11.32 15.82
C ALA A 30 21.78 12.67 15.25
N SER A 31 21.20 12.68 14.08
CA SER A 31 20.65 13.88 13.45
C SER A 31 19.70 14.46 14.49
N ALA A 32 20.13 15.53 15.16
CA ALA A 32 19.27 16.21 16.11
C ALA A 32 18.12 16.77 15.29
N GLN A 33 16.97 16.14 15.43
CA GLN A 33 15.76 16.49 14.73
C GLN A 33 15.32 17.86 15.20
N LEU A 34 15.17 18.78 14.25
CA LEU A 34 14.65 20.12 14.54
C LEU A 34 13.22 19.97 15.10
N PRO A 35 12.86 20.64 16.20
CA PRO A 35 11.49 20.66 16.67
C PRO A 35 10.56 21.16 15.56
N GLY A 36 9.59 20.33 15.15
CA GLY A 36 8.64 20.70 14.10
C GLY A 36 8.88 20.05 12.74
N GLU A 37 9.74 19.04 12.61
CA GLU A 37 9.89 18.24 11.40
C GLU A 37 9.18 16.88 11.56
N LEU A 38 8.39 16.47 10.54
CA LEU A 38 7.68 15.20 10.52
C LEU A 38 8.12 14.40 9.27
N ARG A 39 8.41 13.12 9.41
CA ARG A 39 8.80 12.24 8.31
C ARG A 39 7.64 11.32 7.96
N VAL A 40 7.10 11.48 6.75
CA VAL A 40 5.90 10.79 6.29
C VAL A 40 6.20 9.95 5.06
N MET A 41 5.88 8.66 5.09
CA MET A 41 5.85 7.82 3.92
C MET A 41 4.68 8.25 3.03
N VAL A 42 5.01 8.73 1.84
CA VAL A 42 4.03 9.14 0.82
C VAL A 42 4.00 8.21 -0.37
N GLY A 43 5.04 7.34 -0.51
CA GLY A 43 5.22 6.45 -1.65
C GLY A 43 5.65 7.16 -2.94
N GLY A 44 5.86 6.36 -3.98
CA GLY A 44 6.37 6.82 -5.27
C GLY A 44 5.31 7.12 -6.32
N GLY A 45 5.75 7.70 -7.44
CA GLY A 45 4.94 7.93 -8.63
C GLY A 45 3.76 8.88 -8.42
N ASP A 46 2.67 8.65 -9.16
CA ASP A 46 1.49 9.53 -9.12
C ASP A 46 0.73 9.44 -7.80
N TRP A 47 0.76 8.27 -7.13
CA TRP A 47 0.21 8.13 -5.79
C TRP A 47 0.94 9.02 -4.77
N GLY A 48 2.28 9.04 -4.81
CA GLY A 48 3.08 9.92 -3.95
C GLY A 48 2.82 11.39 -4.21
N LYS A 49 2.73 11.80 -5.49
CA LYS A 49 2.37 13.17 -5.86
C LYS A 49 1.00 13.57 -5.29
N ALA A 50 0.00 12.70 -5.39
CA ALA A 50 -1.33 12.95 -4.85
C ALA A 50 -1.31 13.10 -3.32
N ASN A 51 -0.56 12.26 -2.60
CA ASN A 51 -0.35 12.39 -1.14
C ASN A 51 0.28 13.75 -0.77
N ILE A 52 1.30 14.17 -1.50
CA ILE A 52 1.96 15.47 -1.27
C ILE A 52 0.98 16.63 -1.48
N GLU A 53 0.23 16.62 -2.58
CA GLU A 53 -0.68 17.71 -2.92
C GLU A 53 -1.94 17.75 -2.03
N ALA A 54 -2.45 16.59 -1.61
CA ALA A 54 -3.68 16.52 -0.82
C ALA A 54 -3.44 16.66 0.69
N TYR A 55 -2.32 16.17 1.18
CA TYR A 55 -2.07 16.07 2.62
C TYR A 55 -0.86 16.88 3.08
N VAL A 56 0.31 16.68 2.46
CA VAL A 56 1.56 17.27 2.97
C VAL A 56 1.55 18.79 2.84
N LYS A 57 1.40 19.32 1.63
CA LYS A 57 1.42 20.78 1.41
C LYS A 57 0.36 21.54 2.20
N PRO A 58 -0.92 21.07 2.24
CA PRO A 58 -1.92 21.75 3.06
C PRO A 58 -1.67 21.64 4.56
N PHE A 59 -1.10 20.51 5.04
CA PHE A 59 -0.72 20.35 6.44
C PHE A 59 0.38 21.33 6.84
N GLU A 60 1.44 21.44 6.04
CA GLU A 60 2.50 22.42 6.27
C GLU A 60 1.97 23.86 6.28
N ALA A 61 1.05 24.17 5.35
CA ALA A 61 0.46 25.51 5.26
C ALA A 61 -0.43 25.86 6.48
N GLU A 62 -1.18 24.86 7.02
CA GLU A 62 -2.07 25.07 8.16
C GLU A 62 -1.31 25.10 9.49
N THR A 63 -0.30 24.24 9.65
CA THR A 63 0.34 24.00 10.94
C THR A 63 1.72 24.65 11.12
N GLY A 64 2.39 24.96 10.02
CA GLY A 64 3.79 25.39 10.00
C GLY A 64 4.79 24.23 10.24
N ILE A 65 4.30 23.01 10.51
CA ILE A 65 5.15 21.82 10.71
C ILE A 65 5.70 21.39 9.35
N LYS A 66 7.03 21.26 9.24
CA LYS A 66 7.68 20.79 8.02
C LYS A 66 7.57 19.28 7.89
N VAL A 67 7.34 18.80 6.67
CA VAL A 67 7.21 17.38 6.35
C VAL A 67 8.29 16.95 5.38
N GLN A 68 9.16 16.05 5.85
CA GLN A 68 10.05 15.30 4.97
C GLN A 68 9.27 14.11 4.39
N THR A 69 9.15 14.07 3.07
CA THR A 69 8.45 12.99 2.36
C THR A 69 9.39 11.83 2.09
N ILE A 70 8.94 10.61 2.41
CA ILE A 70 9.65 9.35 2.13
C ILE A 70 8.90 8.64 1.00
N THR A 71 9.58 8.42 -0.11
CA THR A 71 8.99 7.82 -1.32
C THR A 71 9.14 6.31 -1.39
N ASP A 72 10.04 5.75 -0.60
CA ASP A 72 10.25 4.31 -0.50
C ASP A 72 9.17 3.66 0.37
N ASP A 73 8.78 2.44 0.02
CA ASP A 73 7.88 1.65 0.84
C ASP A 73 8.61 1.17 2.11
N ILE A 74 7.97 1.34 3.26
CA ILE A 74 8.51 0.91 4.56
C ILE A 74 7.82 -0.38 4.97
N LEU A 75 8.58 -1.46 4.96
CA LEU A 75 8.10 -2.79 5.33
C LEU A 75 8.17 -3.03 6.85
N LEU A 76 7.42 -4.01 7.35
CA LEU A 76 7.47 -4.39 8.77
C LEU A 76 8.88 -4.67 9.28
N ALA A 77 9.73 -5.32 8.49
CA ALA A 77 11.12 -5.58 8.87
C ALA A 77 11.94 -4.31 9.12
N GLN A 78 11.69 -3.25 8.36
CA GLN A 78 12.32 -1.95 8.58
C GLN A 78 11.76 -1.27 9.84
N MET A 79 10.45 -1.41 10.11
CA MET A 79 9.84 -0.95 11.36
C MET A 79 10.42 -1.69 12.57
N GLU A 80 10.65 -3.00 12.47
CA GLU A 80 11.31 -3.81 13.50
C GLU A 80 12.73 -3.30 13.78
N LEU A 81 13.51 -3.02 12.74
CA LEU A 81 14.83 -2.45 12.87
C LEU A 81 14.81 -1.07 13.55
N MET A 82 13.88 -0.20 13.18
CA MET A 82 13.70 1.10 13.83
C MET A 82 13.38 0.96 15.32
N ALA A 83 12.51 0.02 15.69
CA ALA A 83 12.13 -0.23 17.08
C ALA A 83 13.32 -0.82 17.89
N GLN A 84 14.03 -1.80 17.35
CA GLN A 84 15.20 -2.43 17.98
C GLN A 84 16.34 -1.43 18.21
N THR A 85 16.60 -0.58 17.23
CA THR A 85 17.65 0.45 17.31
C THR A 85 17.22 1.70 18.07
N LYS A 86 15.94 1.79 18.47
CA LYS A 86 15.32 2.99 19.07
C LYS A 86 15.55 4.25 18.22
N ASN A 87 15.57 4.08 16.91
CA ASN A 87 15.80 5.12 15.93
C ASN A 87 14.70 5.08 14.86
N ALA A 88 13.57 5.72 15.15
CA ALA A 88 12.50 5.85 14.16
C ALA A 88 12.96 6.82 13.06
N THR A 89 13.24 6.32 11.87
CA THR A 89 13.63 7.12 10.70
C THR A 89 12.45 7.62 9.89
N VAL A 90 11.25 7.04 10.09
CA VAL A 90 9.98 7.46 9.51
C VAL A 90 8.95 7.52 10.64
N ASP A 91 8.17 8.60 10.71
CA ASP A 91 7.22 8.83 11.80
C ASP A 91 5.83 8.27 11.45
N VAL A 92 5.37 8.51 10.22
CA VAL A 92 4.08 8.01 9.71
C VAL A 92 4.34 7.05 8.55
N VAL A 93 3.80 5.84 8.67
CA VAL A 93 3.97 4.75 7.69
C VAL A 93 2.61 4.27 7.22
N VAL A 94 2.52 3.82 5.98
CA VAL A 94 1.36 3.11 5.43
C VAL A 94 1.63 1.61 5.47
N ILE A 95 0.72 0.84 6.07
CA ILE A 95 0.79 -0.62 6.12
C ILE A 95 -0.50 -1.25 5.64
N GLY A 96 -0.41 -2.46 5.08
CA GLY A 96 -1.58 -3.23 4.67
C GLY A 96 -2.40 -3.72 5.88
N ILE A 97 -3.69 -3.94 5.66
CA ILE A 97 -4.62 -4.39 6.73
C ILE A 97 -4.20 -5.71 7.38
N GLY A 98 -3.51 -6.59 6.67
CA GLY A 98 -3.03 -7.87 7.21
C GLY A 98 -1.80 -7.73 8.11
N ASP A 99 -1.10 -6.60 8.07
CA ASP A 99 0.14 -6.36 8.80
C ASP A 99 -0.09 -5.77 10.19
N ILE A 100 -1.25 -5.14 10.42
CA ILE A 100 -1.53 -4.44 11.69
C ILE A 100 -1.42 -5.36 12.91
N GLY A 101 -1.90 -6.60 12.81
CA GLY A 101 -1.81 -7.57 13.90
C GLY A 101 -0.35 -7.90 14.28
N ALA A 102 0.53 -8.06 13.29
CA ALA A 102 1.95 -8.28 13.52
C ALA A 102 2.63 -7.02 14.07
N ALA A 103 2.31 -5.84 13.53
CA ALA A 103 2.86 -4.57 14.00
C ALA A 103 2.51 -4.31 15.48
N VAL A 104 1.29 -4.60 15.89
CA VAL A 104 0.85 -4.44 17.30
C VAL A 104 1.54 -5.45 18.22
N ARG A 105 1.57 -6.74 17.85
CA ARG A 105 2.23 -7.77 18.68
C ARG A 105 3.72 -7.55 18.88
N LYS A 106 4.38 -6.99 17.89
CA LYS A 106 5.82 -6.66 17.94
C LYS A 106 6.09 -5.27 18.50
N GLU A 107 5.06 -4.58 18.98
CA GLU A 107 5.14 -3.22 19.54
C GLU A 107 5.82 -2.20 18.60
N LEU A 108 5.48 -2.25 17.30
CA LEU A 108 6.09 -1.40 16.27
C LEU A 108 5.36 -0.07 16.06
N VAL A 109 4.18 0.08 16.66
CA VAL A 109 3.27 1.21 16.40
C VAL A 109 2.77 1.86 17.68
N GLU A 110 2.53 3.18 17.62
CA GLU A 110 1.92 3.95 18.69
C GLU A 110 0.39 3.88 18.63
N LYS A 111 -0.26 4.10 19.77
CA LYS A 111 -1.73 4.24 19.81
C LYS A 111 -2.15 5.52 19.11
N ILE A 112 -3.30 5.48 18.44
CA ILE A 112 -3.94 6.66 17.86
C ILE A 112 -4.73 7.39 18.95
N ASP A 113 -4.50 8.70 19.04
CA ASP A 113 -5.27 9.58 19.93
C ASP A 113 -6.50 10.13 19.18
N TYR A 114 -7.60 9.42 19.30
CA TYR A 114 -8.87 9.85 18.71
C TYR A 114 -9.52 11.05 19.42
N SER A 115 -9.01 11.48 20.58
CA SER A 115 -9.57 12.60 21.35
C SER A 115 -9.34 13.95 20.66
N ILE A 116 -8.31 14.04 19.80
CA ILE A 116 -7.99 15.27 19.06
C ILE A 116 -8.85 15.47 17.80
N TYR A 117 -9.60 14.42 17.39
CA TYR A 117 -10.44 14.47 16.20
C TYR A 117 -11.74 15.26 16.47
N LYS A 118 -12.16 16.08 15.50
CA LYS A 118 -13.49 16.66 15.54
C LYS A 118 -14.54 15.56 15.43
N LYS A 119 -15.61 15.68 16.23
CA LYS A 119 -16.64 14.64 16.32
C LYS A 119 -17.27 14.31 14.97
N ASP A 120 -17.61 15.31 14.18
CA ASP A 120 -18.23 15.16 12.86
C ASP A 120 -17.31 14.47 11.86
N GLU A 121 -16.00 14.75 11.89
CA GLU A 121 -15.00 14.04 11.08
C GLU A 121 -14.87 12.58 11.53
N LEU A 122 -14.77 12.34 12.83
CA LEU A 122 -14.62 10.99 13.39
C LEU A 122 -15.88 10.12 13.16
N ASP A 123 -17.07 10.71 13.22
CA ASP A 123 -18.35 10.03 12.94
C ASP A 123 -18.46 9.66 11.44
N GLY A 124 -17.82 10.41 10.56
CA GLY A 124 -17.73 10.10 9.14
C GLY A 124 -16.84 8.88 8.81
N ILE A 125 -15.97 8.48 9.73
CA ILE A 125 -15.08 7.33 9.55
C ILE A 125 -15.72 6.09 10.17
N SER A 126 -16.00 5.06 9.36
CA SER A 126 -16.59 3.80 9.81
C SER A 126 -15.76 3.14 10.92
N ALA A 127 -16.42 2.41 11.81
CA ALA A 127 -15.74 1.63 12.86
C ALA A 127 -14.73 0.62 12.26
N ALA A 128 -15.02 0.05 11.08
CA ALA A 128 -14.13 -0.87 10.40
C ALA A 128 -12.81 -0.22 9.94
N PHE A 129 -12.77 1.10 9.81
CA PHE A 129 -11.61 1.88 9.39
C PHE A 129 -10.82 2.47 10.57
N LYS A 130 -11.26 2.23 11.80
CA LYS A 130 -10.63 2.69 13.05
C LYS A 130 -10.06 1.52 13.83
N HIS A 131 -8.78 1.60 14.18
CA HIS A 131 -8.08 0.64 15.02
C HIS A 131 -7.37 1.39 16.15
N HIS A 132 -7.15 0.77 17.31
CA HIS A 132 -6.45 1.45 18.43
C HIS A 132 -5.05 1.97 18.06
N TYR A 133 -4.41 1.38 17.07
CA TYR A 133 -3.04 1.68 16.64
C TYR A 133 -2.95 2.16 15.19
N ALA A 134 -4.08 2.33 14.50
CA ALA A 134 -4.10 2.66 13.08
C ALA A 134 -5.41 3.34 12.67
N ILE A 135 -5.37 4.09 11.57
CA ILE A 135 -6.56 4.64 10.94
C ILE A 135 -6.45 4.44 9.41
N ALA A 136 -7.56 4.06 8.77
CA ALA A 136 -7.53 3.81 7.33
C ALA A 136 -7.19 5.07 6.53
N SER A 137 -6.26 4.91 5.60
CA SER A 137 -5.77 5.98 4.73
C SER A 137 -6.69 6.18 3.52
N SER A 138 -6.91 5.12 2.76
CA SER A 138 -7.73 5.12 1.55
C SER A 138 -8.29 3.72 1.29
N VAL A 139 -9.41 3.67 0.58
CA VAL A 139 -10.09 2.43 0.20
C VAL A 139 -9.87 2.17 -1.28
N TYR A 140 -9.50 0.94 -1.62
CA TYR A 140 -9.27 0.51 -2.99
C TYR A 140 -9.79 -0.91 -3.21
N SER A 141 -9.72 -1.38 -4.44
CA SER A 141 -10.13 -2.75 -4.76
C SER A 141 -9.18 -3.41 -5.75
N PHE A 142 -9.16 -4.75 -5.67
CA PHE A 142 -8.65 -5.57 -6.77
C PHE A 142 -9.80 -5.93 -7.68
N ASN A 143 -9.60 -5.77 -8.96
CA ASN A 143 -10.62 -5.92 -9.98
C ASN A 143 -10.12 -6.75 -11.15
N MET A 144 -11.07 -7.28 -11.88
CA MET A 144 -10.83 -7.73 -13.24
C MET A 144 -10.77 -6.53 -14.17
N VAL A 145 -9.74 -6.45 -15.00
CA VAL A 145 -9.50 -5.35 -15.93
C VAL A 145 -9.34 -5.93 -17.32
N TYR A 146 -9.98 -5.31 -18.30
CA TYR A 146 -9.92 -5.69 -19.71
C TYR A 146 -9.03 -4.75 -20.51
N ASN A 147 -8.31 -5.30 -21.49
CA ASN A 147 -7.88 -4.57 -22.66
C ASN A 147 -9.08 -4.51 -23.63
N THR A 148 -9.64 -3.32 -23.89
CA THR A 148 -10.84 -3.15 -24.71
C THR A 148 -10.61 -3.42 -26.20
N LYS A 149 -9.36 -3.54 -26.64
CA LYS A 149 -9.04 -4.01 -28.01
C LYS A 149 -9.20 -5.53 -28.12
N ALA A 150 -8.79 -6.28 -27.10
CA ALA A 150 -8.98 -7.72 -27.04
C ALA A 150 -10.42 -8.09 -26.68
N TYR A 151 -11.00 -7.37 -25.72
CA TYR A 151 -12.36 -7.54 -25.21
C TYR A 151 -13.21 -6.29 -25.42
N PRO A 152 -13.64 -5.99 -26.65
CA PRO A 152 -14.46 -4.80 -26.93
C PRO A 152 -15.87 -4.94 -26.30
N PRO A 153 -16.57 -3.82 -26.00
CA PRO A 153 -17.87 -3.82 -25.32
C PRO A 153 -18.99 -4.61 -26.02
N ASN A 154 -18.89 -4.79 -27.33
CA ASN A 154 -19.85 -5.50 -28.17
C ASN A 154 -19.62 -7.01 -28.27
N LYS A 155 -18.65 -7.58 -27.54
CA LYS A 155 -18.36 -8.99 -27.49
C LYS A 155 -18.52 -9.54 -26.07
N PRO A 156 -18.79 -10.84 -25.90
CA PRO A 156 -18.81 -11.45 -24.57
C PRO A 156 -17.48 -11.22 -23.82
N ARG A 157 -17.59 -10.91 -22.52
CA ARG A 157 -16.48 -10.65 -21.61
C ARG A 157 -16.65 -11.48 -20.35
N PRO A 158 -15.59 -11.89 -19.67
CA PRO A 158 -15.74 -12.51 -18.37
C PRO A 158 -16.29 -11.49 -17.37
N THR A 159 -17.34 -11.83 -16.64
CA THR A 159 -17.99 -10.97 -15.65
C THR A 159 -17.82 -11.45 -14.23
N SER A 160 -17.22 -12.62 -14.04
CA SER A 160 -16.94 -13.24 -12.75
C SER A 160 -15.56 -13.86 -12.73
N TRP A 161 -15.04 -14.15 -11.53
CA TRP A 161 -13.75 -14.84 -11.44
C TRP A 161 -13.79 -16.26 -12.00
N SER A 162 -14.91 -16.98 -11.93
CA SER A 162 -15.05 -18.26 -12.60
C SER A 162 -14.92 -18.14 -14.13
N GLU A 163 -15.45 -17.09 -14.72
CA GLU A 163 -15.26 -16.81 -16.15
C GLU A 163 -13.85 -16.30 -16.47
N PHE A 164 -13.19 -15.58 -15.56
CA PHE A 164 -11.77 -15.23 -15.73
C PHE A 164 -10.87 -16.48 -15.73
N TRP A 165 -11.23 -17.54 -15.00
CA TRP A 165 -10.53 -18.83 -15.03
C TRP A 165 -10.85 -19.68 -16.26
N ASP A 166 -11.98 -19.43 -16.92
CA ASP A 166 -12.39 -20.16 -18.16
C ASP A 166 -11.59 -19.65 -19.37
N THR A 167 -10.44 -20.26 -19.58
CA THR A 167 -9.51 -19.87 -20.64
C THR A 167 -9.91 -20.37 -22.02
N GLU A 168 -10.85 -21.30 -22.11
CA GLU A 168 -11.43 -21.79 -23.37
C GLU A 168 -12.49 -20.81 -23.88
N LYS A 169 -13.43 -20.43 -23.02
CA LYS A 169 -14.48 -19.46 -23.35
C LYS A 169 -13.92 -18.03 -23.53
N PHE A 170 -12.95 -17.65 -22.71
CA PHE A 170 -12.35 -16.34 -22.70
C PHE A 170 -10.82 -16.43 -22.85
N PRO A 171 -10.32 -16.72 -24.07
CA PRO A 171 -8.90 -16.85 -24.33
C PRO A 171 -8.18 -15.51 -24.21
N GLY A 172 -6.87 -15.53 -23.97
CA GLY A 172 -6.03 -14.31 -23.94
C GLY A 172 -4.97 -14.33 -22.85
N LEU A 173 -4.06 -13.37 -22.92
CA LEU A 173 -2.97 -13.22 -21.97
C LEU A 173 -3.47 -12.66 -20.62
N ARG A 174 -3.22 -13.40 -19.56
CA ARG A 174 -3.58 -13.00 -18.19
C ARG A 174 -2.38 -12.56 -17.39
N VAL A 175 -2.57 -11.58 -16.53
CA VAL A 175 -1.62 -11.17 -15.50
C VAL A 175 -2.35 -11.03 -14.17
N MET A 176 -1.68 -11.46 -13.10
CA MET A 176 -2.28 -11.48 -11.76
C MET A 176 -1.31 -10.99 -10.70
N ARG A 177 -1.83 -10.57 -9.56
CA ARG A 177 -1.05 -10.17 -8.39
C ARG A 177 -0.25 -11.37 -7.88
N SER A 178 1.04 -11.15 -7.56
CA SER A 178 1.86 -12.13 -6.83
C SER A 178 1.42 -12.25 -5.37
N GLY A 179 1.72 -13.39 -4.75
CA GLY A 179 1.43 -13.64 -3.35
C GLY A 179 2.59 -13.37 -2.39
N ASP A 180 3.69 -12.77 -2.86
CA ASP A 180 4.93 -12.63 -2.09
C ASP A 180 4.74 -11.90 -0.75
N SER A 181 3.82 -10.95 -0.69
CA SER A 181 3.47 -10.21 0.53
C SER A 181 2.38 -10.87 1.38
N GLY A 182 1.88 -12.06 0.97
CA GLY A 182 0.68 -12.66 1.54
C GLY A 182 -0.62 -11.99 1.08
N GLU A 183 -0.54 -11.05 0.12
CA GLU A 183 -1.67 -10.42 -0.53
C GLU A 183 -1.70 -10.85 -2.01
N GLY A 184 -2.51 -11.84 -2.31
CA GLY A 184 -2.66 -12.41 -3.65
C GLY A 184 -4.12 -12.58 -4.04
N PRO A 185 -4.41 -13.27 -5.16
CA PRO A 185 -5.77 -13.49 -5.66
C PRO A 185 -6.47 -14.69 -4.95
N TRP A 186 -6.51 -14.65 -3.62
CA TRP A 186 -6.96 -15.77 -2.81
C TRP A 186 -8.48 -15.93 -2.83
N GLU A 187 -9.20 -14.86 -2.57
CA GLU A 187 -10.66 -14.81 -2.64
C GLU A 187 -11.14 -15.05 -4.07
N GLU A 188 -10.43 -14.48 -5.05
CA GLU A 188 -10.70 -14.65 -6.47
C GLU A 188 -10.57 -16.12 -6.90
N ALA A 189 -9.55 -16.82 -6.38
CA ALA A 189 -9.35 -18.25 -6.67
C ALA A 189 -10.46 -19.13 -6.09
N LEU A 190 -10.96 -18.82 -4.88
CA LEU A 190 -12.10 -19.54 -4.29
C LEU A 190 -13.41 -19.24 -5.01
N LEU A 191 -13.65 -18.00 -5.41
CA LEU A 191 -14.81 -17.64 -6.23
C LEU A 191 -14.78 -18.36 -7.57
N ALA A 192 -13.60 -18.43 -8.19
CA ALA A 192 -13.40 -19.17 -9.43
C ALA A 192 -13.69 -20.69 -9.27
N ASP A 193 -13.39 -21.24 -8.09
CA ASP A 193 -13.68 -22.64 -7.74
C ASP A 193 -15.12 -22.85 -7.20
N GLY A 194 -15.99 -21.84 -7.33
CA GLY A 194 -17.41 -21.93 -7.02
C GLY A 194 -17.77 -21.72 -5.54
N VAL A 195 -16.87 -21.22 -4.69
CA VAL A 195 -17.21 -20.88 -3.32
C VAL A 195 -18.07 -19.60 -3.32
N PRO A 196 -19.26 -19.62 -2.69
CA PRO A 196 -20.08 -18.41 -2.58
C PRO A 196 -19.37 -17.29 -1.81
N ALA A 197 -19.60 -16.03 -2.19
CA ALA A 197 -18.95 -14.87 -1.60
C ALA A 197 -19.15 -14.74 -0.08
N ASP A 198 -20.33 -15.15 0.41
CA ASP A 198 -20.67 -15.16 1.85
C ASP A 198 -20.05 -16.33 2.64
N LYS A 199 -19.38 -17.26 1.96
CA LYS A 199 -18.73 -18.45 2.55
C LYS A 199 -17.24 -18.52 2.31
N LEU A 200 -16.62 -17.42 1.89
CA LEU A 200 -15.18 -17.39 1.63
C LEU A 200 -14.32 -17.60 2.88
N TYR A 201 -14.75 -17.02 4.00
CA TYR A 201 -13.95 -17.08 5.22
C TYR A 201 -14.47 -18.10 6.24
N PRO A 202 -13.54 -18.85 6.89
CA PRO A 202 -12.09 -18.83 6.72
C PRO A 202 -11.66 -19.33 5.33
N LEU A 203 -10.62 -18.69 4.72
CA LEU A 203 -10.11 -19.17 3.42
C LEU A 203 -9.47 -20.55 3.58
N ASP A 204 -9.85 -21.47 2.72
CA ASP A 204 -9.21 -22.78 2.59
C ASP A 204 -7.95 -22.64 1.71
N ILE A 205 -6.78 -22.62 2.35
CA ILE A 205 -5.49 -22.36 1.69
C ILE A 205 -5.21 -23.43 0.61
N ASP A 206 -5.43 -24.70 0.90
CA ASP A 206 -5.15 -25.77 -0.06
C ASP A 206 -6.06 -25.68 -1.28
N ARG A 207 -7.33 -25.36 -1.08
CA ARG A 207 -8.29 -25.12 -2.15
C ARG A 207 -7.95 -23.90 -2.99
N VAL A 208 -7.45 -22.82 -2.37
CA VAL A 208 -6.93 -21.64 -3.08
C VAL A 208 -5.83 -22.05 -4.05
N PHE A 209 -4.80 -22.75 -3.57
CA PHE A 209 -3.68 -23.16 -4.42
C PHE A 209 -4.06 -24.20 -5.47
N ALA A 210 -4.98 -25.13 -5.16
CA ALA A 210 -5.53 -26.05 -6.15
C ALA A 210 -6.30 -25.30 -7.27
N SER A 211 -6.99 -24.21 -6.94
CA SER A 211 -7.62 -23.34 -7.96
C SER A 211 -6.58 -22.58 -8.78
N LEU A 212 -5.53 -22.06 -8.12
CA LEU A 212 -4.44 -21.36 -8.79
C LEU A 212 -3.66 -22.28 -9.74
N ASP A 213 -3.48 -23.55 -9.42
CA ASP A 213 -2.85 -24.53 -10.33
C ASP A 213 -3.56 -24.61 -11.68
N LYS A 214 -4.89 -24.47 -11.71
CA LYS A 214 -5.68 -24.50 -12.94
C LYS A 214 -5.39 -23.31 -13.86
N ILE A 215 -5.15 -22.11 -13.28
CA ILE A 215 -4.93 -20.90 -14.05
C ILE A 215 -3.43 -20.60 -14.28
N LYS A 216 -2.52 -21.15 -13.45
CA LYS A 216 -1.06 -20.90 -13.51
C LYS A 216 -0.47 -21.01 -14.92
N PRO A 217 -0.79 -22.02 -15.75
CA PRO A 217 -0.25 -22.14 -17.10
C PRO A 217 -0.67 -20.99 -18.06
N HIS A 218 -1.74 -20.28 -17.72
CA HIS A 218 -2.35 -19.23 -18.52
C HIS A 218 -2.00 -17.82 -18.02
N VAL A 219 -1.27 -17.70 -16.89
CA VAL A 219 -0.81 -16.43 -16.33
C VAL A 219 0.59 -16.14 -16.82
N ARG A 220 0.70 -15.14 -17.68
CA ARG A 220 1.98 -14.72 -18.27
C ARG A 220 2.91 -14.10 -17.23
N LYS A 221 2.34 -13.38 -16.27
CA LYS A 221 3.11 -12.64 -15.27
C LYS A 221 2.33 -12.53 -13.96
N TRP A 222 3.01 -12.86 -12.88
CA TRP A 222 2.62 -12.55 -11.52
C TRP A 222 3.32 -11.25 -11.12
N TRP A 223 2.58 -10.13 -11.13
CA TRP A 223 3.14 -8.82 -10.86
C TRP A 223 3.22 -8.55 -9.35
N ALA A 224 4.27 -7.82 -8.92
CA ALA A 224 4.52 -7.52 -7.51
C ALA A 224 4.25 -6.05 -7.13
N ALA A 225 4.53 -5.10 -8.02
CA ALA A 225 4.40 -3.68 -7.75
C ALA A 225 3.24 -3.02 -8.52
N GLY A 226 2.59 -2.02 -7.91
CA GLY A 226 1.53 -1.26 -8.56
C GLY A 226 1.98 -0.51 -9.82
N SER A 227 3.25 -0.07 -9.87
CA SER A 227 3.83 0.52 -11.08
C SER A 227 4.03 -0.51 -12.20
N GLU A 228 4.32 -1.77 -11.85
CA GLU A 228 4.48 -2.85 -12.82
C GLU A 228 3.15 -3.18 -13.51
N ILE A 229 2.06 -3.37 -12.77
CA ILE A 229 0.75 -3.61 -13.38
C ILE A 229 0.26 -2.41 -14.20
N GLN A 230 0.52 -1.19 -13.75
CA GLN A 230 0.20 0.01 -14.50
C GLN A 230 0.93 0.02 -15.86
N GLN A 231 2.22 -0.31 -15.89
CA GLN A 231 3.00 -0.39 -17.13
C GLN A 231 2.51 -1.50 -18.05
N ILE A 232 2.20 -2.69 -17.52
CA ILE A 232 1.65 -3.82 -18.29
C ILE A 232 0.34 -3.42 -19.00
N LEU A 233 -0.56 -2.75 -18.28
CA LEU A 233 -1.83 -2.28 -18.82
C LEU A 233 -1.64 -1.16 -19.85
N HIS A 234 -0.73 -0.21 -19.58
CA HIS A 234 -0.39 0.88 -20.50
C HIS A 234 0.12 0.34 -21.84
N ASP A 235 0.99 -0.65 -21.79
CA ASP A 235 1.59 -1.24 -22.99
C ASP A 235 0.66 -2.22 -23.73
N GLY A 236 -0.51 -2.49 -23.17
CA GLY A 236 -1.44 -3.48 -23.71
C GLY A 236 -0.87 -4.91 -23.69
N ALA A 237 0.04 -5.20 -22.74
CA ALA A 237 0.73 -6.48 -22.64
C ALA A 237 -0.08 -7.58 -21.94
N ALA A 238 -1.33 -7.31 -21.59
CA ALA A 238 -2.31 -8.27 -21.08
C ALA A 238 -3.68 -8.01 -21.70
N ASP A 239 -4.43 -9.08 -21.94
CA ASP A 239 -5.82 -9.01 -22.40
C ASP A 239 -6.78 -8.93 -21.23
N LEU A 240 -6.46 -9.64 -20.15
CA LEU A 240 -7.18 -9.70 -18.88
C LEU A 240 -6.19 -9.54 -17.73
N ALA A 241 -6.53 -8.73 -16.74
CA ALA A 241 -5.69 -8.50 -15.59
C ALA A 241 -6.48 -8.54 -14.27
N HIS A 242 -5.84 -9.10 -13.24
CA HIS A 242 -6.18 -8.83 -11.85
C HIS A 242 -5.36 -7.60 -11.42
N SER A 243 -6.02 -6.47 -11.14
CA SER A 243 -5.35 -5.17 -10.96
C SER A 243 -6.00 -4.32 -9.89
N PHE A 244 -5.22 -3.41 -9.34
CA PHE A 244 -5.73 -2.29 -8.54
C PHE A 244 -6.63 -1.38 -9.39
N ASP A 245 -7.76 -0.95 -8.82
CA ASP A 245 -8.68 -0.02 -9.47
C ASP A 245 -8.07 1.36 -9.75
N GLY A 246 -7.38 1.96 -8.79
CA GLY A 246 -6.77 3.29 -8.96
C GLY A 246 -5.74 3.35 -10.10
N ARG A 247 -4.94 2.27 -10.28
CA ARG A 247 -3.97 2.19 -11.39
C ARG A 247 -4.64 2.04 -12.75
N ALA A 248 -5.67 1.20 -12.82
CA ALA A 248 -6.45 1.03 -14.05
C ALA A 248 -7.26 2.30 -14.38
N GLN A 249 -7.86 2.94 -13.37
CA GLN A 249 -8.64 4.16 -13.56
C GLN A 249 -7.78 5.33 -14.06
N LEU A 250 -6.57 5.48 -13.55
CA LEU A 250 -5.62 6.48 -14.05
C LEU A 250 -5.37 6.32 -15.55
N LEU A 251 -5.18 5.09 -16.02
CA LEU A 251 -4.97 4.80 -17.44
C LEU A 251 -6.23 5.07 -18.27
N ILE A 252 -7.43 4.74 -17.74
CA ILE A 252 -8.70 5.06 -18.40
C ILE A 252 -8.86 6.57 -18.57
N ASP A 253 -8.53 7.35 -17.53
CA ASP A 253 -8.61 8.81 -17.57
C ASP A 253 -7.59 9.43 -18.55
N GLN A 254 -6.51 8.73 -18.85
CA GLN A 254 -5.53 9.06 -19.88
C GLN A 254 -5.90 8.58 -21.28
N GLY A 255 -7.07 7.93 -21.44
CA GLY A 255 -7.56 7.45 -22.73
C GLY A 255 -6.98 6.10 -23.18
N ALA A 256 -6.35 5.34 -22.27
CA ALA A 256 -5.88 4.00 -22.58
C ALA A 256 -7.07 3.05 -22.85
N PRO A 257 -6.90 2.03 -23.71
CA PRO A 257 -7.95 1.06 -24.04
C PRO A 257 -8.11 0.02 -22.91
N VAL A 258 -8.48 0.50 -21.74
CA VAL A 258 -8.64 -0.27 -20.50
C VAL A 258 -10.02 -0.05 -19.92
N GLU A 259 -10.63 -1.07 -19.34
CA GLU A 259 -11.93 -0.99 -18.64
C GLU A 259 -11.91 -1.87 -17.40
N ILE A 260 -12.56 -1.40 -16.32
CA ILE A 260 -12.66 -2.10 -15.04
C ILE A 260 -14.00 -2.80 -14.91
N ASN A 261 -14.00 -4.10 -14.63
CA ASN A 261 -15.19 -4.79 -14.14
C ASN A 261 -15.20 -4.72 -12.61
N ARG A 262 -16.27 -4.16 -12.04
CA ARG A 262 -16.41 -4.00 -10.60
C ARG A 262 -17.24 -5.11 -9.94
N ASN A 263 -17.71 -6.10 -10.71
CA ASN A 263 -18.39 -7.27 -10.13
C ASN A 263 -17.37 -8.17 -9.43
N GLN A 264 -17.68 -8.62 -8.23
CA GLN A 264 -16.78 -9.41 -7.37
C GLN A 264 -15.43 -8.73 -7.09
N ALA A 265 -15.40 -7.39 -7.08
CA ALA A 265 -14.22 -6.64 -6.70
C ALA A 265 -13.84 -6.93 -5.24
N LYS A 266 -12.59 -7.27 -4.97
CA LYS A 266 -12.10 -7.44 -3.60
C LYS A 266 -11.79 -6.06 -3.00
N LEU A 267 -12.64 -5.61 -2.09
CA LEU A 267 -12.51 -4.31 -1.43
C LEU A 267 -11.54 -4.41 -0.25
N THR A 268 -10.58 -3.51 -0.21
CA THR A 268 -9.57 -3.45 0.84
C THR A 268 -9.17 -1.99 1.12
N PHE A 269 -8.29 -1.79 2.09
CA PHE A 269 -7.75 -0.48 2.44
C PHE A 269 -6.38 -0.65 3.11
N ASP A 270 -5.64 0.44 3.22
CA ASP A 270 -4.40 0.48 3.98
C ASP A 270 -4.58 1.34 5.23
N TYR A 271 -3.72 1.13 6.22
CA TYR A 271 -3.66 1.90 7.44
C TYR A 271 -2.51 2.89 7.44
N TRP A 272 -2.75 4.11 7.88
CA TRP A 272 -1.72 4.94 8.48
C TRP A 272 -1.46 4.50 9.89
N VAL A 273 -0.18 4.36 10.24
CA VAL A 273 0.32 4.06 11.58
C VAL A 273 1.43 5.04 11.95
N ILE A 274 1.65 5.20 13.25
CA ILE A 274 2.76 5.99 13.80
C ILE A 274 3.81 5.02 14.31
N SER A 275 5.05 5.18 13.85
CA SER A 275 6.18 4.32 14.26
C SER A 275 6.44 4.43 15.76
N LYS A 276 6.62 3.28 16.41
CA LYS A 276 6.95 3.21 17.84
C LYS A 276 8.23 3.96 18.16
N GLY A 277 8.19 4.77 19.22
CA GLY A 277 9.33 5.58 19.64
C GLY A 277 9.65 6.75 18.71
N SER A 278 8.73 7.14 17.82
CA SER A 278 8.87 8.36 17.04
C SER A 278 9.03 9.58 17.96
N PRO A 279 10.09 10.37 17.79
CA PRO A 279 10.27 11.62 18.55
C PRO A 279 9.24 12.69 18.15
N ASN A 280 8.52 12.49 17.03
CA ASN A 280 7.50 13.38 16.51
C ASN A 280 6.08 12.80 16.64
N ALA A 281 5.85 11.87 17.55
CA ALA A 281 4.56 11.18 17.68
C ALA A 281 3.37 12.17 17.80
N GLU A 282 3.52 13.28 18.53
CA GLU A 282 2.48 14.30 18.65
C GLU A 282 2.15 14.96 17.29
N ASN A 283 3.17 15.33 16.51
CA ASN A 283 2.98 15.88 15.18
C ASN A 283 2.40 14.85 14.20
N ALA A 284 2.77 13.57 14.35
CA ALA A 284 2.21 12.47 13.60
C ALA A 284 0.70 12.29 13.89
N GLN A 285 0.26 12.39 15.16
CA GLN A 285 -1.16 12.39 15.50
C GLN A 285 -1.92 13.52 14.80
N LYS A 286 -1.37 14.75 14.84
CA LYS A 286 -1.95 15.92 14.14
C LYS A 286 -2.04 15.68 12.64
N PHE A 287 -1.03 15.05 12.04
CA PHE A 287 -1.02 14.72 10.61
C PHE A 287 -2.11 13.71 10.25
N LEU A 288 -2.27 12.65 11.04
CA LEU A 288 -3.29 11.64 10.80
C LEU A 288 -4.70 12.22 10.91
N GLU A 289 -4.95 13.03 11.95
CA GLU A 289 -6.23 13.74 12.09
C GLU A 289 -6.49 14.64 10.89
N PHE A 290 -5.50 15.44 10.49
CA PHE A 290 -5.61 16.34 9.34
C PHE A 290 -5.87 15.58 8.04
N ALA A 291 -5.09 14.52 7.77
CA ALA A 291 -5.15 13.76 6.53
C ALA A 291 -6.50 13.00 6.37
N THR A 292 -7.13 12.60 7.48
CA THR A 292 -8.42 11.90 7.47
C THR A 292 -9.64 12.83 7.46
N ARG A 293 -9.46 14.15 7.50
CA ARG A 293 -10.57 15.09 7.33
C ARG A 293 -11.21 14.94 5.95
N ALA A 294 -12.52 15.00 5.90
CA ALA A 294 -13.30 14.83 4.67
C ALA A 294 -12.80 15.67 3.49
N LYS A 295 -12.45 16.94 3.73
CA LYS A 295 -11.94 17.87 2.72
C LYS A 295 -10.64 17.37 2.06
N ASN A 296 -9.71 16.88 2.87
CA ASN A 296 -8.39 16.47 2.39
C ASN A 296 -8.47 15.13 1.66
N GLN A 297 -9.27 14.19 2.17
CA GLN A 297 -9.54 12.94 1.46
C GLN A 297 -10.31 13.14 0.17
N ALA A 298 -11.27 14.07 0.13
CA ALA A 298 -11.94 14.42 -1.13
C ALA A 298 -10.96 14.96 -2.16
N LYS A 299 -10.00 15.81 -1.74
CA LYS A 299 -8.95 16.29 -2.64
C LYS A 299 -8.05 15.16 -3.14
N PHE A 300 -7.67 14.23 -2.26
CA PHE A 300 -6.87 13.07 -2.65
C PHE A 300 -7.60 12.21 -3.69
N SER A 301 -8.87 11.87 -3.45
CA SER A 301 -9.68 11.06 -4.38
C SER A 301 -9.83 11.70 -5.76
N GLN A 302 -9.80 13.03 -5.85
CA GLN A 302 -9.83 13.76 -7.13
C GLN A 302 -8.48 13.74 -7.87
N LEU A 303 -7.37 13.62 -7.14
CA LEU A 303 -6.02 13.54 -7.71
C LEU A 303 -5.61 12.10 -8.07
N PHE A 304 -6.12 11.15 -7.30
CA PHE A 304 -5.84 9.73 -7.49
C PHE A 304 -7.07 8.91 -7.08
N SER A 305 -7.65 8.17 -7.99
CA SER A 305 -8.96 7.52 -7.87
C SER A 305 -8.98 6.38 -6.83
N LEU A 306 -8.72 6.70 -5.56
CA LEU A 306 -8.94 5.84 -4.41
C LEU A 306 -10.04 6.41 -3.52
N GLY A 307 -10.84 5.53 -2.93
CA GLY A 307 -11.96 5.92 -2.09
C GLY A 307 -11.52 6.51 -0.74
N PRO A 308 -12.29 7.46 -0.20
CA PRO A 308 -12.04 8.00 1.13
C PRO A 308 -12.44 7.00 2.22
N SER A 309 -11.71 7.00 3.35
CA SER A 309 -12.11 6.31 4.58
C SER A 309 -13.13 7.14 5.38
N ASN A 310 -13.13 8.47 5.21
CA ASN A 310 -14.13 9.37 5.76
C ASN A 310 -15.27 9.57 4.74
N LEU A 311 -16.42 8.98 5.02
CA LEU A 311 -17.58 9.01 4.11
C LEU A 311 -18.15 10.40 3.89
N ASN A 312 -17.90 11.37 4.79
CA ASN A 312 -18.27 12.76 4.56
C ASN A 312 -17.57 13.37 3.35
N ALA A 313 -16.43 12.82 2.93
CA ALA A 313 -15.72 13.25 1.73
C ALA A 313 -16.56 13.11 0.45
N PHE A 314 -17.47 12.12 0.37
CA PHE A 314 -18.36 11.96 -0.79
C PHE A 314 -19.28 13.16 -1.03
N LYS A 315 -19.56 13.97 0.00
CA LYS A 315 -20.32 15.23 -0.15
C LYS A 315 -19.53 16.34 -0.86
N LEU A 316 -18.21 16.15 -0.99
CA LEU A 316 -17.24 17.12 -1.53
C LEU A 316 -16.60 16.63 -2.84
N ILE A 317 -16.82 15.39 -3.23
CA ILE A 317 -16.30 14.78 -4.45
C ILE A 317 -17.37 14.94 -5.56
N PRO A 318 -17.03 15.45 -6.75
CA PRO A 318 -17.94 15.48 -7.90
C PRO A 318 -18.44 14.07 -8.26
N ASP A 319 -19.71 13.95 -8.65
CA ASP A 319 -20.36 12.65 -8.89
C ASP A 319 -19.64 11.80 -9.94
N ASP A 320 -19.11 12.41 -10.98
CA ASP A 320 -18.37 11.74 -12.05
C ASP A 320 -17.05 11.12 -11.54
N ILE A 321 -16.43 11.74 -10.53
CA ILE A 321 -15.24 11.19 -9.83
C ILE A 321 -15.68 10.16 -8.80
N ALA A 322 -16.72 10.44 -8.00
CA ALA A 322 -17.23 9.52 -6.99
C ALA A 322 -17.56 8.14 -7.58
N ARG A 323 -18.17 8.10 -8.77
CA ARG A 323 -18.50 6.87 -9.50
C ARG A 323 -17.29 6.07 -9.99
N LYS A 324 -16.08 6.63 -9.94
CA LYS A 324 -14.83 5.91 -10.27
C LYS A 324 -14.25 5.17 -9.06
N LEU A 325 -14.67 5.50 -7.83
CA LEU A 325 -14.08 5.03 -6.59
C LEU A 325 -14.64 3.67 -6.18
N ALA A 326 -13.78 2.75 -5.73
CA ALA A 326 -14.17 1.41 -5.28
C ALA A 326 -15.19 1.44 -4.13
N SER A 327 -15.11 2.43 -3.25
CA SER A 327 -16.02 2.60 -2.11
C SER A 327 -17.35 3.27 -2.44
N HIS A 328 -17.63 3.56 -3.73
CA HIS A 328 -18.94 4.12 -4.13
C HIS A 328 -20.08 3.16 -3.74
N PRO A 329 -21.21 3.70 -3.21
CA PRO A 329 -22.31 2.84 -2.73
C PRO A 329 -22.84 1.85 -3.77
N ASP A 330 -22.87 2.21 -5.05
CA ASP A 330 -23.37 1.36 -6.13
C ASP A 330 -22.56 0.06 -6.31
N TYR A 331 -21.29 0.03 -5.87
CA TYR A 331 -20.42 -1.14 -6.01
C TYR A 331 -20.40 -2.02 -4.77
N LYS A 332 -20.84 -1.49 -3.62
CA LYS A 332 -20.78 -2.17 -2.33
C LYS A 332 -21.48 -3.55 -2.32
N ALA A 333 -22.62 -3.65 -2.98
CA ALA A 333 -23.41 -4.89 -3.03
C ALA A 333 -22.70 -6.04 -3.76
N ASN A 334 -21.87 -5.70 -4.75
CA ASN A 334 -21.15 -6.66 -5.59
C ASN A 334 -19.66 -6.79 -5.23
N SER A 335 -19.21 -6.07 -4.19
CA SER A 335 -17.85 -6.13 -3.71
C SER A 335 -17.71 -7.14 -2.57
N ILE A 336 -16.51 -7.70 -2.44
CA ILE A 336 -16.14 -8.65 -1.40
C ILE A 336 -15.17 -7.93 -0.46
N PRO A 337 -15.58 -7.64 0.78
CA PRO A 337 -14.67 -7.03 1.73
C PRO A 337 -13.60 -8.04 2.15
N ARG A 338 -12.33 -7.65 2.05
CA ARG A 338 -11.22 -8.41 2.61
C ARG A 338 -11.31 -8.42 4.14
N ASN A 339 -11.24 -9.59 4.74
CA ASN A 339 -11.36 -9.73 6.20
C ASN A 339 -10.02 -9.52 6.90
N ALA A 340 -9.73 -8.26 7.28
CA ALA A 340 -8.51 -7.88 7.97
C ALA A 340 -8.26 -8.67 9.26
N GLN A 341 -9.33 -8.94 10.04
CA GLN A 341 -9.23 -9.70 11.28
C GLN A 341 -8.71 -11.11 11.00
N TRP A 342 -9.33 -11.82 10.06
CA TRP A 342 -8.90 -13.17 9.70
C TRP A 342 -7.45 -13.23 9.22
N TYR A 343 -7.02 -12.28 8.36
CA TYR A 343 -5.64 -12.25 7.87
C TYR A 343 -4.62 -12.01 8.99
N SER A 344 -5.00 -11.30 10.05
CA SER A 344 -4.13 -11.01 11.19
C SER A 344 -4.19 -12.06 12.31
N GLU A 345 -5.11 -13.04 12.24
CA GLU A 345 -5.21 -14.13 13.21
C GLU A 345 -3.96 -15.01 13.19
N VAL A 346 -3.44 -15.31 14.40
CA VAL A 346 -2.25 -16.13 14.60
C VAL A 346 -2.66 -17.56 14.92
N GLY A 347 -2.12 -18.51 14.21
CA GLY A 347 -2.32 -19.91 14.52
C GLY A 347 -1.34 -20.48 15.54
N THR A 348 -1.44 -21.78 15.75
CA THR A 348 -0.59 -22.52 16.69
C THR A 348 0.88 -22.56 16.29
N ASP A 349 1.19 -22.34 15.02
CA ASP A 349 2.54 -22.22 14.45
C ASP A 349 3.16 -20.83 14.65
N GLY A 350 2.43 -19.89 15.26
CA GLY A 350 2.89 -18.51 15.48
C GLY A 350 2.80 -17.58 14.27
N LEU A 351 2.36 -18.08 13.13
CA LEU A 351 2.17 -17.29 11.90
C LEU A 351 0.76 -16.70 11.80
N THR A 352 0.65 -15.53 11.20
CA THR A 352 -0.65 -15.01 10.77
C THR A 352 -1.14 -15.76 9.53
N ASN A 353 -2.45 -15.71 9.25
CA ASN A 353 -2.98 -16.27 8.00
C ASN A 353 -2.33 -15.60 6.78
N GLN A 354 -2.06 -14.28 6.82
CA GLN A 354 -1.32 -13.59 5.76
C GLN A 354 0.09 -14.17 5.56
N GLN A 355 0.82 -14.42 6.65
CA GLN A 355 2.17 -15.02 6.58
C GLN A 355 2.14 -16.44 6.02
N ARG A 356 1.12 -17.26 6.39
CA ARG A 356 0.95 -18.61 5.81
C ARG A 356 0.76 -18.56 4.29
N PHE A 357 -0.03 -17.60 3.80
CA PHE A 357 -0.17 -17.40 2.37
C PHE A 357 1.14 -17.00 1.69
N ALA A 358 1.91 -16.11 2.30
CA ALA A 358 3.22 -15.72 1.76
C ALA A 358 4.21 -16.90 1.71
N GLU A 359 4.24 -17.74 2.75
CA GLU A 359 5.09 -18.93 2.78
C GLU A 359 4.64 -19.97 1.76
N ARG A 360 3.34 -20.27 1.73
CA ARG A 360 2.77 -21.23 0.76
C ARG A 360 2.98 -20.77 -0.68
N TRP A 361 2.88 -19.44 -0.93
CA TRP A 361 3.17 -18.86 -2.23
C TRP A 361 4.62 -19.07 -2.67
N LYS A 362 5.60 -18.88 -1.79
CA LYS A 362 7.01 -19.11 -2.10
C LYS A 362 7.26 -20.54 -2.55
N GLU A 363 6.67 -21.52 -1.88
CA GLU A 363 6.78 -22.93 -2.26
C GLU A 363 6.10 -23.20 -3.61
N TRP A 364 4.94 -22.62 -3.84
CA TRP A 364 4.11 -22.86 -5.03
C TRP A 364 4.65 -22.16 -6.29
N SER A 365 5.29 -21.02 -6.15
CA SER A 365 5.77 -20.19 -7.27
C SER A 365 7.06 -20.69 -7.88
N LEU A 366 7.78 -21.57 -7.17
CA LEU A 366 8.98 -22.24 -7.69
C LEU A 366 8.61 -23.23 -8.83
#